data_7458575f90f22d41a68533481ac3c9c9
#
_entry.id   7458575f90f22d41a68533481ac3c9c9
#
_cell.length_a   1.000
_cell.length_b   1.000
_cell.length_c   1.000
_cell.angle_alpha   90.00
_cell.angle_beta   90.00
_cell.angle_gamma   90.00
#
_symmetry.space_group_name_H-M   'P 1'
#
loop_
_entity.id
_entity.type
_entity.pdbx_description
1 polymer ?
#
loop_
_entity_poly.entity_id
_entity_poly.type
_entity_poly.pdbx_seq_one_letter_code
_entity_poly.pdbx_strand_id
1 'polypeptide(L)'
;MSKYWSAVVRGLTPYVPGEQPKLSKLVKLNTNENPYPPSPHALAALRDELGEDGATLRLYPDPNADRLKAAVAHRFAAFGMAPANVFVGNGSDEVLAHAFQALLRHDRPIRFPDVTYSFYPVYCGLYGVDYEAVALDEDFAIVVDDYLQPNGGIIFPNPNAPTGRLLPLDGVERIVAGNPDSVVVVDEAYIDFAGDAIPSAAALVAKYPNLLVVQTLSKSRSLAGLRVGFALGHPELIEALERVKNSFNSYPLDRLAIAAAVAAMEDEAHFDATRRAVIESREALVAEMAKLGFDTLPSAANFIFARHPQHDAGTLAAALRERGIIVRHFRSPRIEQHLRITIGTDAQCMALLAALREIL
;
A
#
# COMPACT_ATOMS: atom_id res chain seq x y z
N MET A 1 18.15 -24.02 15.64
CA MET A 1 16.77 -24.11 15.11
C MET A 1 16.12 -25.38 15.67
N SER A 2 14.80 -25.34 15.97
CA SER A 2 14.08 -26.49 16.52
C SER A 2 13.97 -27.63 15.49
N LYS A 3 14.10 -28.89 15.94
CA LYS A 3 13.91 -30.10 15.11
C LYS A 3 12.45 -30.23 14.61
N TYR A 4 11.53 -29.54 15.23
CA TYR A 4 10.09 -29.55 14.91
C TYR A 4 9.68 -28.63 13.78
N TRP A 5 10.57 -27.74 13.31
CA TRP A 5 10.27 -26.85 12.21
C TRP A 5 10.28 -27.59 10.86
N SER A 6 9.32 -27.24 10.01
CA SER A 6 9.32 -27.71 8.62
C SER A 6 10.51 -27.12 7.84
N ALA A 7 10.84 -27.72 6.70
CA ALA A 7 11.92 -27.24 5.84
C ALA A 7 11.66 -25.79 5.37
N VAL A 8 10.43 -25.48 5.01
CA VAL A 8 10.03 -24.13 4.60
C VAL A 8 10.31 -23.11 5.70
N VAL A 9 9.84 -23.37 6.92
CA VAL A 9 10.01 -22.42 8.07
C VAL A 9 11.50 -22.16 8.37
N ARG A 10 12.38 -23.13 8.16
CA ARG A 10 13.82 -22.95 8.39
C ARG A 10 14.47 -21.98 7.39
N GLY A 11 13.90 -21.83 6.19
CA GLY A 11 14.39 -20.95 5.13
C GLY A 11 13.78 -19.56 5.15
N LEU A 12 12.72 -19.31 5.97
CA LEU A 12 12.04 -18.02 5.95
C LEU A 12 12.87 -16.90 6.59
N THR A 13 12.87 -15.75 5.91
CA THR A 13 13.31 -14.47 6.47
C THR A 13 12.08 -13.58 6.63
N PRO A 14 11.51 -13.48 7.86
CA PRO A 14 10.29 -12.69 8.08
C PRO A 14 10.46 -11.21 7.81
N TYR A 15 9.39 -10.56 7.39
CA TYR A 15 9.30 -9.10 7.31
C TYR A 15 9.50 -8.45 8.69
N VAL A 16 10.25 -7.36 8.72
CA VAL A 16 10.42 -6.54 9.92
C VAL A 16 9.57 -5.26 9.77
N PRO A 17 8.45 -5.16 10.50
CA PRO A 17 7.58 -3.99 10.41
C PRO A 17 8.27 -2.72 10.90
N GLY A 18 7.73 -1.56 10.51
CA GLY A 18 8.13 -0.28 11.07
C GLY A 18 7.90 -0.26 12.57
N GLU A 19 8.78 0.43 13.29
CA GLU A 19 8.71 0.55 14.74
C GLU A 19 7.36 1.12 15.20
N GLN A 20 6.81 0.55 16.29
CA GLN A 20 5.60 1.01 16.97
C GLN A 20 5.95 1.39 18.43
N PRO A 21 6.61 2.55 18.67
CA PRO A 21 7.07 2.93 19.99
C PRO A 21 5.89 3.20 20.94
N LYS A 22 6.01 2.71 22.18
CA LYS A 22 5.04 2.96 23.27
C LYS A 22 5.46 4.18 24.09
N LEU A 23 5.68 5.32 23.44
CA LEU A 23 6.07 6.56 24.08
C LEU A 23 4.88 7.52 24.18
N SER A 24 4.73 8.22 25.30
CA SER A 24 3.79 9.35 25.42
C SER A 24 4.33 10.56 24.65
N LYS A 25 3.47 11.31 23.97
CA LYS A 25 3.80 12.50 23.17
C LYS A 25 4.70 12.22 21.95
N LEU A 26 4.39 11.19 21.19
CA LEU A 26 5.10 10.80 20.00
C LEU A 26 4.51 11.45 18.75
N VAL A 27 5.37 12.05 17.91
CA VAL A 27 5.05 12.42 16.52
C VAL A 27 5.47 11.27 15.63
N LYS A 28 4.49 10.43 15.24
CA LYS A 28 4.73 9.18 14.50
C LYS A 28 4.58 9.40 12.99
N LEU A 29 5.70 9.46 12.27
CA LEU A 29 5.77 9.72 10.83
C LEU A 29 6.54 8.61 10.08
N ASN A 30 6.35 7.34 10.45
CA ASN A 30 7.17 6.23 9.94
C ASN A 30 6.42 5.09 9.23
N THR A 31 5.10 4.99 9.36
CA THR A 31 4.33 3.83 8.85
C THR A 31 3.22 4.18 7.87
N ASN A 32 3.23 5.40 7.34
CA ASN A 32 2.32 5.87 6.29
C ASN A 32 0.84 5.74 6.69
N GLU A 33 0.55 5.94 7.97
CA GLU A 33 -0.83 6.04 8.45
C GLU A 33 -1.43 7.40 8.06
N ASN A 34 -2.74 7.46 7.88
CA ASN A 34 -3.43 8.72 7.66
C ASN A 34 -3.44 9.53 8.96
N PRO A 35 -3.08 10.82 8.96
CA PRO A 35 -3.10 11.64 10.17
C PRO A 35 -4.51 12.02 10.65
N TYR A 36 -5.52 11.85 9.80
CA TYR A 36 -6.91 12.15 10.10
C TYR A 36 -7.69 10.89 10.52
N PRO A 37 -8.71 11.01 11.37
CA PRO A 37 -9.55 9.88 11.77
C PRO A 37 -10.36 9.34 10.59
N PRO A 38 -10.91 8.12 10.70
CA PRO A 38 -11.82 7.57 9.71
C PRO A 38 -13.13 8.37 9.64
N SER A 39 -13.89 8.16 8.56
CA SER A 39 -15.20 8.75 8.34
C SER A 39 -16.12 8.58 9.55
N PRO A 40 -16.86 9.64 9.95
CA PRO A 40 -17.92 9.54 10.96
C PRO A 40 -18.98 8.47 10.60
N HIS A 41 -19.28 8.28 9.29
CA HIS A 41 -20.20 7.24 8.83
C HIS A 41 -19.63 5.84 9.11
N ALA A 42 -18.32 5.62 8.91
CA ALA A 42 -17.67 4.36 9.26
C ALA A 42 -17.76 4.07 10.77
N LEU A 43 -17.57 5.09 11.62
CA LEU A 43 -17.71 4.95 13.07
C LEU A 43 -19.17 4.68 13.49
N ALA A 44 -20.15 5.26 12.83
CA ALA A 44 -21.56 4.98 13.06
C ALA A 44 -21.88 3.53 12.66
N ALA A 45 -21.46 3.09 11.46
CA ALA A 45 -21.67 1.72 10.98
C ALA A 45 -21.08 0.66 11.94
N LEU A 46 -19.91 0.94 12.55
CA LEU A 46 -19.33 0.07 13.59
C LEU A 46 -20.24 -0.06 14.80
N ARG A 47 -20.80 1.04 15.28
CA ARG A 47 -21.70 1.05 16.46
C ARG A 47 -23.01 0.32 16.14
N ASP A 48 -23.58 0.57 14.96
CA ASP A 48 -24.82 -0.06 14.52
C ASP A 48 -24.66 -1.57 14.35
N GLU A 49 -23.54 -2.01 13.75
CA GLU A 49 -23.24 -3.45 13.57
C GLU A 49 -22.96 -4.15 14.90
N LEU A 50 -22.35 -3.46 15.87
CA LEU A 50 -22.10 -3.98 17.21
C LEU A 50 -23.43 -4.10 17.99
N GLY A 51 -24.37 -3.15 17.82
CA GLY A 51 -25.59 -3.07 18.61
C GLY A 51 -25.33 -2.78 20.07
N GLU A 52 -26.36 -2.90 20.93
CA GLU A 52 -26.24 -2.61 22.36
C GLU A 52 -25.50 -3.72 23.14
N ASP A 53 -25.68 -4.98 22.75
CA ASP A 53 -25.19 -6.16 23.47
C ASP A 53 -24.14 -6.99 22.71
N GLY A 54 -23.78 -6.61 21.50
CA GLY A 54 -22.83 -7.34 20.66
C GLY A 54 -23.35 -8.71 20.19
N ALA A 55 -24.67 -8.96 20.22
CA ALA A 55 -25.25 -10.26 19.91
C ALA A 55 -24.90 -10.78 18.51
N THR A 56 -24.63 -9.88 17.56
CA THR A 56 -24.24 -10.22 16.20
C THR A 56 -22.87 -10.90 16.12
N LEU A 57 -21.97 -10.61 17.08
CA LEU A 57 -20.60 -11.13 17.08
C LEU A 57 -20.53 -12.66 17.26
N ARG A 58 -21.59 -13.32 17.74
CA ARG A 58 -21.67 -14.78 17.85
C ARG A 58 -21.87 -15.50 16.52
N LEU A 59 -22.13 -14.75 15.44
CA LEU A 59 -22.40 -15.28 14.11
C LEU A 59 -21.21 -15.01 13.18
N TYR A 60 -20.91 -15.96 12.30
CA TYR A 60 -19.94 -15.74 11.24
C TYR A 60 -20.36 -14.57 10.34
N PRO A 61 -19.39 -13.78 9.82
CA PRO A 61 -19.66 -12.75 8.81
C PRO A 61 -20.03 -13.38 7.46
N ASP A 62 -20.43 -12.55 6.50
CA ASP A 62 -20.57 -12.96 5.10
C ASP A 62 -19.19 -13.37 4.53
N PRO A 63 -19.00 -14.64 4.10
CA PRO A 63 -17.72 -15.14 3.62
C PRO A 63 -17.27 -14.46 2.32
N ASN A 64 -18.21 -13.93 1.54
CA ASN A 64 -17.94 -13.25 0.27
C ASN A 64 -17.82 -11.73 0.44
N ALA A 65 -18.29 -11.17 1.56
CA ALA A 65 -18.39 -9.73 1.80
C ALA A 65 -19.09 -9.00 0.64
N ASP A 66 -20.24 -9.52 0.17
CA ASP A 66 -20.94 -9.08 -1.03
C ASP A 66 -21.29 -7.60 -1.00
N ARG A 67 -21.68 -7.05 0.17
CA ARG A 67 -21.94 -5.63 0.35
C ARG A 67 -20.70 -4.78 0.08
N LEU A 68 -19.53 -5.22 0.56
CA LEU A 68 -18.28 -4.51 0.34
C LEU A 68 -17.84 -4.60 -1.13
N LYS A 69 -17.93 -5.76 -1.77
CA LYS A 69 -17.69 -5.91 -3.21
C LYS A 69 -18.58 -4.99 -4.04
N ALA A 70 -19.87 -4.88 -3.68
CA ALA A 70 -20.79 -3.96 -4.36
C ALA A 70 -20.39 -2.49 -4.18
N ALA A 71 -20.00 -2.06 -2.96
CA ALA A 71 -19.56 -0.70 -2.69
C ALA A 71 -18.26 -0.35 -3.45
N VAL A 72 -17.29 -1.28 -3.49
CA VAL A 72 -16.07 -1.11 -4.28
C VAL A 72 -16.41 -1.03 -5.78
N ALA A 73 -17.21 -1.96 -6.31
CA ALA A 73 -17.61 -1.94 -7.72
C ALA A 73 -18.34 -0.65 -8.09
N HIS A 74 -19.20 -0.13 -7.22
CA HIS A 74 -19.90 1.14 -7.44
C HIS A 74 -18.93 2.32 -7.58
N ARG A 75 -17.91 2.41 -6.74
CA ARG A 75 -16.87 3.45 -6.84
C ARG A 75 -16.13 3.42 -8.17
N PHE A 76 -15.91 2.23 -8.72
CA PHE A 76 -15.20 2.02 -9.98
C PHE A 76 -16.15 1.75 -11.17
N ALA A 77 -17.45 2.07 -11.04
CA ALA A 77 -18.44 1.82 -12.06
C ALA A 77 -18.16 2.56 -13.37
N ALA A 78 -17.56 3.75 -13.32
CA ALA A 78 -17.12 4.51 -14.49
C ALA A 78 -16.08 3.75 -15.35
N PHE A 79 -15.35 2.79 -14.77
CA PHE A 79 -14.40 1.91 -15.45
C PHE A 79 -15.02 0.54 -15.83
N GLY A 80 -16.34 0.39 -15.72
CA GLY A 80 -17.03 -0.84 -16.07
C GLY A 80 -16.94 -1.96 -15.02
N MET A 81 -16.56 -1.65 -13.78
CA MET A 81 -16.43 -2.67 -12.74
C MET A 81 -17.77 -3.11 -12.18
N ALA A 82 -17.90 -4.42 -11.98
CA ALA A 82 -19.01 -5.09 -11.31
C ALA A 82 -18.48 -5.90 -10.11
N PRO A 83 -19.33 -6.39 -9.19
CA PRO A 83 -18.89 -7.20 -8.05
C PRO A 83 -18.03 -8.41 -8.42
N ALA A 84 -18.24 -9.00 -9.59
CA ALA A 84 -17.43 -10.11 -10.13
C ALA A 84 -15.97 -9.71 -10.45
N ASN A 85 -15.69 -8.41 -10.58
CA ASN A 85 -14.33 -7.89 -10.78
C ASN A 85 -13.62 -7.58 -9.47
N VAL A 86 -14.23 -7.83 -8.29
CA VAL A 86 -13.72 -7.41 -6.99
C VAL A 86 -13.38 -8.61 -6.12
N PHE A 87 -12.19 -8.65 -5.60
CA PHE A 87 -11.77 -9.52 -4.49
C PHE A 87 -11.54 -8.68 -3.25
N VAL A 88 -11.85 -9.20 -2.05
CA VAL A 88 -11.61 -8.53 -0.77
C VAL A 88 -10.85 -9.45 0.19
N GLY A 89 -9.97 -8.87 1.03
CA GLY A 89 -9.16 -9.62 1.97
C GLY A 89 -8.74 -8.80 3.19
N ASN A 90 -8.09 -9.44 4.15
CA ASN A 90 -7.64 -8.87 5.43
C ASN A 90 -6.42 -7.95 5.25
N GLY A 91 -6.66 -6.77 4.64
CA GLY A 91 -5.64 -5.83 4.19
C GLY A 91 -5.06 -6.23 2.84
N SER A 92 -4.39 -5.28 2.17
CA SER A 92 -3.69 -5.56 0.92
C SER A 92 -2.61 -6.63 1.07
N ASP A 93 -2.03 -6.80 2.26
CA ASP A 93 -1.05 -7.86 2.51
C ASP A 93 -1.61 -9.27 2.25
N GLU A 94 -2.85 -9.56 2.71
CA GLU A 94 -3.49 -10.85 2.42
C GLU A 94 -3.89 -10.96 0.94
N VAL A 95 -4.41 -9.88 0.36
CA VAL A 95 -4.73 -9.85 -1.08
C VAL A 95 -3.50 -10.16 -1.93
N LEU A 96 -2.36 -9.54 -1.62
CA LEU A 96 -1.08 -9.79 -2.27
C LEU A 96 -0.60 -11.22 -2.02
N ALA A 97 -0.69 -11.73 -0.78
CA ALA A 97 -0.33 -13.12 -0.48
C ALA A 97 -1.10 -14.12 -1.36
N HIS A 98 -2.41 -13.89 -1.55
CA HIS A 98 -3.21 -14.70 -2.46
C HIS A 98 -2.81 -14.52 -3.92
N ALA A 99 -2.49 -13.28 -4.36
CA ALA A 99 -2.02 -13.02 -5.72
C ALA A 99 -0.69 -13.74 -6.01
N PHE A 100 0.26 -13.73 -5.07
CA PHE A 100 1.51 -14.49 -5.21
C PHE A 100 1.26 -15.99 -5.38
N GLN A 101 0.37 -16.55 -4.58
CA GLN A 101 0.06 -17.97 -4.65
C GLN A 101 -0.76 -18.36 -5.89
N ALA A 102 -1.74 -17.51 -6.28
CA ALA A 102 -2.69 -17.83 -7.33
C ALA A 102 -2.19 -17.48 -8.75
N LEU A 103 -1.41 -16.39 -8.89
CA LEU A 103 -1.16 -15.74 -10.17
C LEU A 103 0.32 -15.55 -10.50
N LEU A 104 1.23 -15.60 -9.50
CA LEU A 104 2.65 -15.29 -9.68
C LEU A 104 3.57 -16.50 -9.45
N ARG A 105 3.01 -17.64 -9.07
CA ARG A 105 3.78 -18.86 -8.83
C ARG A 105 3.83 -19.73 -10.09
N HIS A 106 4.82 -19.48 -10.93
CA HIS A 106 5.06 -20.16 -12.21
C HIS A 106 6.52 -20.64 -12.31
N ASP A 107 6.87 -21.32 -13.42
CA ASP A 107 8.21 -21.84 -13.66
C ASP A 107 9.25 -20.76 -14.02
N ARG A 108 8.80 -19.56 -14.38
CA ARG A 108 9.66 -18.42 -14.68
C ARG A 108 9.68 -17.44 -13.51
N PRO A 109 10.81 -16.73 -13.30
CA PRO A 109 10.88 -15.71 -12.27
C PRO A 109 9.91 -14.55 -12.54
N ILE A 110 9.33 -14.02 -11.47
CA ILE A 110 8.58 -12.76 -11.54
C ILE A 110 9.52 -11.57 -11.51
N ARG A 111 9.04 -10.38 -11.90
CA ARG A 111 9.82 -9.14 -11.90
C ARG A 111 9.18 -8.08 -11.02
N PHE A 112 10.03 -7.38 -10.26
CA PHE A 112 9.64 -6.19 -9.50
C PHE A 112 10.85 -5.24 -9.32
N PRO A 113 10.63 -3.94 -8.98
CA PRO A 113 11.73 -3.00 -8.81
C PRO A 113 12.68 -3.40 -7.68
N ASP A 114 13.98 -3.12 -7.81
CA ASP A 114 15.01 -3.37 -6.79
C ASP A 114 14.80 -2.55 -5.51
N VAL A 115 14.25 -1.33 -5.64
CA VAL A 115 13.81 -0.50 -4.52
C VAL A 115 12.29 -0.44 -4.54
N THR A 116 11.64 -1.28 -3.72
CA THR A 116 10.20 -1.51 -3.74
C THR A 116 9.64 -1.85 -2.37
N TYR A 117 8.38 -2.26 -2.29
CA TYR A 117 7.78 -2.76 -1.06
C TYR A 117 8.49 -4.02 -0.59
N SER A 118 9.16 -3.92 0.53
CA SER A 118 10.08 -4.96 1.03
C SER A 118 9.40 -6.27 1.44
N PHE A 119 8.07 -6.37 1.33
CA PHE A 119 7.34 -7.60 1.56
C PHE A 119 7.34 -8.54 0.34
N TYR A 120 7.58 -8.05 -0.88
CA TYR A 120 7.57 -8.90 -2.08
C TYR A 120 8.59 -10.04 -2.01
N PRO A 121 9.87 -9.83 -1.66
CA PRO A 121 10.81 -10.93 -1.46
C PRO A 121 10.39 -11.90 -0.35
N VAL A 122 9.64 -11.42 0.67
CA VAL A 122 9.13 -12.27 1.75
C VAL A 122 8.06 -13.23 1.23
N TYR A 123 7.13 -12.76 0.38
CA TYR A 123 6.17 -13.63 -0.29
C TYR A 123 6.86 -14.62 -1.23
N CYS A 124 7.87 -14.18 -1.98
CA CYS A 124 8.66 -15.06 -2.84
C CYS A 124 9.27 -16.22 -2.02
N GLY A 125 9.90 -15.91 -0.89
CA GLY A 125 10.44 -16.91 0.02
C GLY A 125 9.38 -17.85 0.62
N LEU A 126 8.20 -17.31 0.98
CA LEU A 126 7.12 -18.10 1.57
C LEU A 126 6.50 -19.10 0.58
N TYR A 127 6.32 -18.68 -0.66
CA TYR A 127 5.62 -19.46 -1.69
C TYR A 127 6.55 -20.17 -2.66
N GLY A 128 7.88 -20.01 -2.52
CA GLY A 128 8.85 -20.59 -3.43
C GLY A 128 8.72 -20.03 -4.85
N VAL A 129 8.64 -18.71 -4.96
CA VAL A 129 8.56 -17.97 -6.23
C VAL A 129 9.94 -17.38 -6.51
N ASP A 130 10.52 -17.71 -7.66
CA ASP A 130 11.75 -17.09 -8.13
C ASP A 130 11.47 -15.67 -8.62
N TYR A 131 12.43 -14.74 -8.45
CA TYR A 131 12.25 -13.36 -8.86
C TYR A 131 13.53 -12.72 -9.40
N GLU A 132 13.35 -11.71 -10.21
CA GLU A 132 14.37 -10.78 -10.69
C GLU A 132 14.06 -9.38 -10.19
N ALA A 133 14.98 -8.78 -9.44
CA ALA A 133 14.88 -7.38 -9.03
C ALA A 133 15.39 -6.49 -10.19
N VAL A 134 14.50 -5.70 -10.78
CA VAL A 134 14.78 -4.80 -11.90
C VAL A 134 15.22 -3.44 -11.36
N ALA A 135 16.37 -2.96 -11.79
CA ALA A 135 16.90 -1.69 -11.30
C ALA A 135 15.99 -0.52 -11.71
N LEU A 136 15.63 0.32 -10.74
CA LEU A 136 15.12 1.66 -11.04
C LEU A 136 16.23 2.52 -11.61
N ASP A 137 15.89 3.55 -12.40
CA ASP A 137 16.86 4.52 -12.89
C ASP A 137 17.50 5.36 -11.76
N GLU A 138 18.31 6.35 -12.11
CA GLU A 138 18.98 7.23 -11.14
C GLU A 138 17.99 8.11 -10.36
N ASP A 139 16.83 8.40 -10.94
CA ASP A 139 15.73 9.16 -10.33
C ASP A 139 14.70 8.28 -9.62
N PHE A 140 15.01 6.99 -9.41
CA PHE A 140 14.13 5.99 -8.84
C PHE A 140 12.80 5.82 -9.61
N ALA A 141 12.79 6.02 -10.91
CA ALA A 141 11.65 5.74 -11.77
C ALA A 141 11.75 4.34 -12.41
N ILE A 142 10.60 3.74 -12.72
CA ILE A 142 10.51 2.47 -13.44
C ILE A 142 10.87 2.71 -14.91
N VAL A 143 11.82 1.92 -15.42
CA VAL A 143 12.17 1.87 -16.85
C VAL A 143 11.27 0.83 -17.52
N VAL A 144 10.24 1.27 -18.23
CA VAL A 144 9.19 0.40 -18.81
C VAL A 144 9.76 -0.73 -19.66
N ASP A 145 10.76 -0.43 -20.50
CA ASP A 145 11.32 -1.40 -21.45
C ASP A 145 12.01 -2.59 -20.77
N ASP A 146 12.48 -2.44 -19.52
CA ASP A 146 13.09 -3.51 -18.74
C ASP A 146 12.07 -4.58 -18.29
N TYR A 147 10.77 -4.27 -18.36
CA TYR A 147 9.68 -5.15 -18.01
C TYR A 147 9.05 -5.90 -19.20
N LEU A 148 9.53 -5.65 -20.43
CA LEU A 148 8.97 -6.25 -21.64
C LEU A 148 9.60 -7.61 -22.02
N GLN A 149 10.52 -8.13 -21.21
CA GLN A 149 11.14 -9.44 -21.41
C GLN A 149 10.24 -10.56 -20.85
N PRO A 150 10.32 -11.80 -21.41
CA PRO A 150 9.56 -12.95 -20.90
C PRO A 150 9.78 -13.16 -19.39
N ASN A 151 8.68 -13.33 -18.65
CA ASN A 151 8.68 -13.43 -17.19
C ASN A 151 7.54 -14.34 -16.70
N GLY A 152 7.50 -14.64 -15.40
CA GLY A 152 6.44 -15.39 -14.72
C GLY A 152 5.34 -14.54 -14.13
N GLY A 153 5.46 -13.22 -14.27
CA GLY A 153 4.54 -12.20 -13.74
C GLY A 153 5.31 -10.94 -13.34
N ILE A 154 4.61 -9.85 -13.20
CA ILE A 154 5.18 -8.56 -12.81
C ILE A 154 4.39 -8.02 -11.64
N ILE A 155 5.07 -7.44 -10.65
CA ILE A 155 4.42 -6.71 -9.56
C ILE A 155 5.21 -5.45 -9.22
N PHE A 156 4.53 -4.32 -9.10
CA PHE A 156 5.14 -3.07 -8.63
C PHE A 156 4.13 -2.18 -7.92
N PRO A 157 4.56 -1.40 -6.89
CA PRO A 157 3.73 -0.39 -6.28
C PRO A 157 3.63 0.84 -7.19
N ASN A 158 2.45 1.41 -7.30
CA ASN A 158 2.25 2.65 -8.03
C ASN A 158 1.24 3.58 -7.34
N PRO A 159 1.68 4.62 -6.63
CA PRO A 159 3.06 5.11 -6.43
C PRO A 159 3.99 4.14 -5.71
N ASN A 160 5.26 4.14 -6.10
CA ASN A 160 6.26 3.23 -5.52
C ASN A 160 6.52 3.53 -4.02
N ALA A 161 6.66 2.51 -3.23
CA ALA A 161 7.13 2.61 -1.85
C ALA A 161 8.50 1.91 -1.73
N PRO A 162 9.56 2.62 -1.26
CA PRO A 162 9.52 3.81 -0.39
C PRO A 162 9.67 5.16 -1.10
N THR A 163 9.83 5.23 -2.42
CA THR A 163 10.28 6.44 -3.13
C THR A 163 9.19 7.49 -3.35
N GLY A 164 7.91 7.08 -3.39
CA GLY A 164 6.78 7.94 -3.72
C GLY A 164 6.60 8.19 -5.22
N ARG A 165 7.53 7.70 -6.06
CA ARG A 165 7.49 7.90 -7.52
C ARG A 165 6.27 7.26 -8.16
N LEU A 166 5.67 7.97 -9.09
CA LEU A 166 4.53 7.50 -9.88
C LEU A 166 4.97 7.14 -11.29
N LEU A 167 4.60 5.96 -11.76
CA LEU A 167 4.62 5.61 -13.18
C LEU A 167 3.31 6.11 -13.80
N PRO A 168 3.33 6.98 -14.82
CA PRO A 168 2.13 7.41 -15.52
C PRO A 168 1.32 6.24 -16.11
N LEU A 169 0.02 6.44 -16.29
CA LEU A 169 -0.89 5.36 -16.70
C LEU A 169 -0.52 4.75 -18.06
N ASP A 170 -0.03 5.54 -19.00
CA ASP A 170 0.47 5.07 -20.30
C ASP A 170 1.69 4.14 -20.15
N GLY A 171 2.56 4.42 -19.18
CA GLY A 171 3.66 3.54 -18.82
C GLY A 171 3.18 2.21 -18.24
N VAL A 172 2.18 2.26 -17.34
CA VAL A 172 1.51 1.06 -16.81
C VAL A 172 0.88 0.26 -17.96
N GLU A 173 0.15 0.93 -18.85
CA GLU A 173 -0.50 0.30 -20.00
C GLU A 173 0.52 -0.38 -20.93
N ARG A 174 1.68 0.24 -21.20
CA ARG A 174 2.75 -0.35 -22.01
C ARG A 174 3.29 -1.65 -21.37
N ILE A 175 3.48 -1.67 -20.05
CA ILE A 175 3.91 -2.89 -19.34
C ILE A 175 2.85 -3.98 -19.48
N VAL A 176 1.58 -3.66 -19.23
CA VAL A 176 0.48 -4.64 -19.28
C VAL A 176 0.30 -5.19 -20.69
N ALA A 177 0.25 -4.31 -21.71
CA ALA A 177 0.08 -4.69 -23.12
C ALA A 177 1.28 -5.48 -23.66
N GLY A 178 2.50 -5.19 -23.18
CA GLY A 178 3.72 -5.88 -23.56
C GLY A 178 3.89 -7.26 -22.94
N ASN A 179 3.01 -7.67 -22.00
CA ASN A 179 3.08 -8.94 -21.29
C ASN A 179 1.76 -9.72 -21.36
N PRO A 180 1.23 -10.02 -22.55
CA PRO A 180 -0.11 -10.63 -22.69
C PRO A 180 -0.21 -12.03 -22.07
N ASP A 181 0.90 -12.73 -21.91
CA ASP A 181 0.97 -14.09 -21.36
C ASP A 181 1.36 -14.14 -19.87
N SER A 182 1.51 -12.98 -19.23
CA SER A 182 1.88 -12.85 -17.81
C SER A 182 0.98 -11.89 -17.07
N VAL A 183 0.66 -12.19 -15.82
CA VAL A 183 -0.14 -11.28 -14.98
C VAL A 183 0.73 -10.10 -14.54
N VAL A 184 0.17 -8.90 -14.63
CA VAL A 184 0.74 -7.67 -14.07
C VAL A 184 -0.08 -7.25 -12.87
N VAL A 185 0.53 -7.19 -11.70
CA VAL A 185 -0.07 -6.72 -10.46
C VAL A 185 0.41 -5.30 -10.18
N VAL A 186 -0.51 -4.35 -10.13
CA VAL A 186 -0.23 -2.96 -9.76
C VAL A 186 -0.74 -2.72 -8.33
N ASP A 187 0.19 -2.52 -7.40
CA ASP A 187 -0.12 -2.25 -6.00
C ASP A 187 -0.32 -0.75 -5.80
N GLU A 188 -1.57 -0.35 -5.76
CA GLU A 188 -2.01 1.04 -5.65
C GLU A 188 -2.36 1.45 -4.21
N ALA A 189 -1.61 1.01 -3.22
CA ALA A 189 -1.87 1.36 -1.82
C ALA A 189 -1.89 2.89 -1.56
N TYR A 190 -1.31 3.70 -2.45
CA TYR A 190 -1.16 5.16 -2.26
C TYR A 190 -1.76 6.00 -3.39
N ILE A 191 -2.36 5.39 -4.42
CA ILE A 191 -2.80 6.10 -5.64
C ILE A 191 -3.75 7.26 -5.35
N ASP A 192 -4.58 7.15 -4.34
CA ASP A 192 -5.53 8.19 -3.93
C ASP A 192 -4.85 9.53 -3.60
N PHE A 193 -3.56 9.53 -3.25
CA PHE A 193 -2.79 10.75 -2.95
C PHE A 193 -2.04 11.34 -4.15
N ALA A 194 -2.19 10.75 -5.34
CA ALA A 194 -1.60 11.27 -6.57
C ALA A 194 -2.33 12.52 -7.11
N GLY A 195 -3.56 12.76 -6.64
CA GLY A 195 -4.40 13.89 -7.05
C GLY A 195 -5.47 13.50 -8.08
N ASP A 196 -6.41 14.43 -8.30
CA ASP A 196 -7.61 14.16 -9.12
C ASP A 196 -7.31 13.93 -10.61
N ALA A 197 -6.20 14.47 -11.10
CA ALA A 197 -5.79 14.34 -12.51
C ALA A 197 -5.12 12.99 -12.84
N ILE A 198 -4.78 12.19 -11.83
CA ILE A 198 -4.06 10.93 -12.02
C ILE A 198 -5.04 9.76 -11.87
N PRO A 199 -5.39 9.08 -12.95
CA PRO A 199 -6.29 7.94 -12.89
C PRO A 199 -5.60 6.70 -12.32
N SER A 200 -6.37 5.88 -11.59
CA SER A 200 -5.96 4.53 -11.19
C SER A 200 -5.81 3.61 -12.41
N ALA A 201 -4.90 2.64 -12.33
CA ALA A 201 -4.77 1.56 -13.31
C ALA A 201 -6.05 0.70 -13.42
N ALA A 202 -6.98 0.82 -12.47
CA ALA A 202 -8.31 0.21 -12.58
C ALA A 202 -9.05 0.60 -13.87
N ALA A 203 -8.76 1.77 -14.45
CA ALA A 203 -9.28 2.19 -15.74
C ALA A 203 -8.90 1.26 -16.92
N LEU A 204 -7.85 0.46 -16.76
CA LEU A 204 -7.34 -0.46 -17.76
C LEU A 204 -7.87 -1.90 -17.60
N VAL A 205 -8.49 -2.25 -16.47
CA VAL A 205 -8.91 -3.62 -16.14
C VAL A 205 -9.90 -4.18 -17.17
N ALA A 206 -10.85 -3.35 -17.64
CA ALA A 206 -11.81 -3.79 -18.65
C ALA A 206 -11.17 -4.11 -20.01
N LYS A 207 -9.99 -3.54 -20.29
CA LYS A 207 -9.25 -3.72 -21.55
C LYS A 207 -8.24 -4.87 -21.49
N TYR A 208 -7.65 -5.13 -20.32
CA TYR A 208 -6.54 -6.06 -20.15
C TYR A 208 -6.88 -7.16 -19.14
N PRO A 209 -7.18 -8.40 -19.59
CA PRO A 209 -7.55 -9.49 -18.69
C PRO A 209 -6.40 -9.97 -17.78
N ASN A 210 -5.14 -9.62 -18.11
CA ASN A 210 -3.95 -9.95 -17.35
C ASN A 210 -3.55 -8.89 -16.27
N LEU A 211 -4.40 -7.85 -16.06
CA LEU A 211 -4.14 -6.81 -15.07
C LEU A 211 -4.90 -7.08 -13.76
N LEU A 212 -4.18 -7.07 -12.65
CA LEU A 212 -4.73 -7.03 -11.29
C LEU A 212 -4.29 -5.74 -10.60
N VAL A 213 -5.23 -4.95 -10.12
CA VAL A 213 -4.97 -3.74 -9.33
C VAL A 213 -5.32 -3.99 -7.88
N VAL A 214 -4.38 -3.76 -6.96
CA VAL A 214 -4.59 -3.99 -5.51
C VAL A 214 -4.63 -2.65 -4.80
N GLN A 215 -5.64 -2.45 -3.95
CA GLN A 215 -5.78 -1.24 -3.13
C GLN A 215 -6.11 -1.59 -1.67
N THR A 216 -6.04 -0.57 -0.79
CA THR A 216 -6.27 -0.75 0.65
C THR A 216 -7.01 0.44 1.25
N LEU A 217 -7.86 0.17 2.24
CA LEU A 217 -8.49 1.22 3.04
C LEU A 217 -7.59 1.70 4.20
N SER A 218 -6.40 1.11 4.34
CA SER A 218 -5.47 1.43 5.44
C SER A 218 -4.87 2.83 5.36
N LYS A 219 -4.85 3.45 4.16
CA LYS A 219 -4.17 4.73 3.91
C LYS A 219 -5.16 5.86 3.74
N SER A 220 -5.77 5.99 2.59
CA SER A 220 -6.67 7.11 2.27
C SER A 220 -7.97 7.12 3.07
N ARG A 221 -8.47 5.94 3.47
CA ARG A 221 -9.71 5.80 4.25
C ARG A 221 -9.50 5.70 5.76
N SER A 222 -8.25 5.82 6.25
CA SER A 222 -7.90 5.83 7.69
C SER A 222 -8.29 4.55 8.46
N LEU A 223 -8.42 3.41 7.77
CA LEU A 223 -8.87 2.14 8.36
C LEU A 223 -7.73 1.11 8.54
N ALA A 224 -6.51 1.55 8.76
CA ALA A 224 -5.36 0.66 8.96
C ALA A 224 -5.59 -0.39 10.06
N GLY A 225 -6.30 -0.01 11.13
CA GLY A 225 -6.64 -0.90 12.25
C GLY A 225 -7.70 -1.95 11.93
N LEU A 226 -8.53 -1.74 10.92
CA LEU A 226 -9.59 -2.67 10.52
C LEU A 226 -9.16 -3.67 9.44
N ARG A 227 -7.96 -3.52 8.89
CA ARG A 227 -7.37 -4.51 7.99
C ARG A 227 -8.25 -4.84 6.77
N VAL A 228 -8.60 -3.88 5.93
CA VAL A 228 -9.38 -4.11 4.71
C VAL A 228 -8.57 -3.71 3.47
N GLY A 229 -8.45 -4.65 2.54
CA GLY A 229 -7.87 -4.44 1.21
C GLY A 229 -8.73 -5.11 0.15
N PHE A 230 -8.53 -4.72 -1.10
CA PHE A 230 -9.26 -5.31 -2.22
C PHE A 230 -8.40 -5.35 -3.48
N ALA A 231 -8.80 -6.19 -4.44
CA ALA A 231 -8.26 -6.19 -5.79
C ALA A 231 -9.36 -6.00 -6.82
N LEU A 232 -8.99 -5.39 -7.95
CA LEU A 232 -9.80 -5.22 -9.14
C LEU A 232 -9.11 -5.95 -10.30
N GLY A 233 -9.86 -6.82 -11.02
CA GLY A 233 -9.30 -7.61 -12.10
C GLY A 233 -10.38 -8.26 -12.97
N HIS A 234 -9.93 -8.94 -14.02
CA HIS A 234 -10.82 -9.79 -14.80
C HIS A 234 -11.42 -10.88 -13.90
N PRO A 235 -12.71 -11.30 -14.10
CA PRO A 235 -13.35 -12.30 -13.25
C PRO A 235 -12.57 -13.61 -13.07
N GLU A 236 -11.81 -14.05 -14.08
CA GLU A 236 -10.97 -15.24 -14.00
C GLU A 236 -9.80 -15.07 -13.01
N LEU A 237 -9.20 -13.86 -12.93
CA LEU A 237 -8.17 -13.57 -11.92
C LEU A 237 -8.80 -13.53 -10.52
N ILE A 238 -9.97 -12.93 -10.40
CA ILE A 238 -10.71 -12.87 -9.13
C ILE A 238 -11.10 -14.28 -8.65
N GLU A 239 -11.57 -15.15 -9.56
CA GLU A 239 -11.86 -16.56 -9.22
C GLU A 239 -10.63 -17.29 -8.69
N ALA A 240 -9.44 -17.06 -9.28
CA ALA A 240 -8.21 -17.67 -8.81
C ALA A 240 -7.87 -17.25 -7.38
N LEU A 241 -8.04 -15.95 -7.03
CA LEU A 241 -7.88 -15.45 -5.66
C LEU A 241 -8.90 -16.07 -4.69
N GLU A 242 -10.17 -16.18 -5.11
CA GLU A 242 -11.23 -16.80 -4.31
C GLU A 242 -10.95 -18.28 -4.03
N ARG A 243 -10.39 -19.02 -4.98
CA ARG A 243 -9.99 -20.42 -4.79
C ARG A 243 -8.90 -20.54 -3.72
N VAL A 244 -7.88 -19.67 -3.75
CA VAL A 244 -6.81 -19.65 -2.73
C VAL A 244 -7.39 -19.25 -1.37
N LYS A 245 -8.18 -18.17 -1.28
CA LYS A 245 -8.84 -17.73 -0.07
C LYS A 245 -9.64 -18.87 0.58
N ASN A 246 -10.52 -19.50 -0.19
CA ASN A 246 -11.39 -20.57 0.32
C ASN A 246 -10.64 -21.87 0.67
N SER A 247 -9.39 -22.00 0.23
CA SER A 247 -8.49 -23.09 0.61
C SER A 247 -7.63 -22.79 1.85
N PHE A 248 -7.65 -21.52 2.32
CA PHE A 248 -6.86 -21.03 3.44
C PHE A 248 -7.75 -20.55 4.60
N ASN A 249 -8.58 -19.52 4.35
CA ASN A 249 -9.51 -18.95 5.32
C ASN A 249 -10.76 -18.41 4.62
N SER A 250 -11.90 -19.07 4.79
CA SER A 250 -13.15 -18.69 4.12
C SER A 250 -13.80 -17.42 4.69
N TYR A 251 -13.38 -16.94 5.86
CA TYR A 251 -13.94 -15.77 6.55
C TYR A 251 -12.84 -14.76 6.91
N PRO A 252 -12.15 -14.15 5.92
CA PRO A 252 -10.99 -13.30 6.16
C PRO A 252 -11.34 -11.97 6.84
N LEU A 253 -12.52 -11.43 6.59
CA LEU A 253 -12.99 -10.15 7.14
C LEU A 253 -14.05 -10.39 8.21
N ASP A 254 -13.90 -9.70 9.34
CA ASP A 254 -14.95 -9.66 10.35
C ASP A 254 -16.09 -8.70 9.94
N ARG A 255 -17.25 -8.85 10.57
CA ARG A 255 -18.45 -8.08 10.23
C ARG A 255 -18.33 -6.59 10.51
N LEU A 256 -17.57 -6.20 11.53
CA LEU A 256 -17.33 -4.79 11.86
C LEU A 256 -16.45 -4.13 10.78
N ALA A 257 -15.41 -4.84 10.34
CA ALA A 257 -14.55 -4.39 9.25
C ALA A 257 -15.35 -4.23 7.95
N ILE A 258 -16.24 -5.18 7.61
CA ILE A 258 -17.12 -5.08 6.42
C ILE A 258 -18.04 -3.86 6.53
N ALA A 259 -18.75 -3.68 7.66
CA ALA A 259 -19.69 -2.58 7.83
C ALA A 259 -19.00 -1.21 7.73
N ALA A 260 -17.86 -1.03 8.44
CA ALA A 260 -17.10 0.20 8.39
C ALA A 260 -16.49 0.47 7.01
N ALA A 261 -16.01 -0.56 6.32
CA ALA A 261 -15.44 -0.45 4.99
C ALA A 261 -16.49 0.01 3.96
N VAL A 262 -17.70 -0.56 3.99
CA VAL A 262 -18.81 -0.13 3.14
C VAL A 262 -19.10 1.35 3.35
N ALA A 263 -19.33 1.77 4.60
CA ALA A 263 -19.64 3.15 4.93
C ALA A 263 -18.49 4.12 4.57
N ALA A 264 -17.24 3.69 4.72
CA ALA A 264 -16.08 4.49 4.31
C ALA A 264 -15.96 4.62 2.78
N MET A 265 -16.33 3.58 2.02
CA MET A 265 -16.35 3.64 0.56
C MET A 265 -17.44 4.57 0.01
N GLU A 266 -18.57 4.68 0.72
CA GLU A 266 -19.70 5.52 0.35
C GLU A 266 -19.54 6.99 0.77
N ASP A 267 -18.65 7.30 1.74
CA ASP A 267 -18.41 8.68 2.22
C ASP A 267 -17.30 9.36 1.39
N GLU A 268 -17.67 9.76 0.17
CA GLU A 268 -16.74 10.47 -0.72
C GLU A 268 -16.37 11.87 -0.20
N ALA A 269 -17.27 12.53 0.50
CA ALA A 269 -17.01 13.88 1.00
C ALA A 269 -15.89 13.91 2.06
N HIS A 270 -15.93 12.99 3.03
CA HIS A 270 -14.87 12.86 4.03
C HIS A 270 -13.54 12.40 3.39
N PHE A 271 -13.62 11.44 2.50
CA PHE A 271 -12.46 10.94 1.76
C PHE A 271 -11.75 12.07 1.01
N ASP A 272 -12.50 12.85 0.21
CA ASP A 272 -11.92 13.94 -0.57
C ASP A 272 -11.32 15.05 0.32
N ALA A 273 -11.99 15.40 1.42
CA ALA A 273 -11.50 16.42 2.34
C ALA A 273 -10.16 15.99 2.99
N THR A 274 -10.09 14.77 3.53
CA THR A 274 -8.89 14.29 4.22
C THR A 274 -7.73 14.02 3.25
N ARG A 275 -8.02 13.47 2.07
CA ARG A 275 -7.04 13.24 1.01
C ARG A 275 -6.39 14.54 0.53
N ARG A 276 -7.20 15.57 0.23
CA ARG A 276 -6.70 16.90 -0.19
C ARG A 276 -5.84 17.53 0.88
N ALA A 277 -6.27 17.48 2.15
CA ALA A 277 -5.47 18.00 3.25
C ALA A 277 -4.09 17.32 3.35
N VAL A 278 -4.01 16.01 3.15
CA VAL A 278 -2.72 15.30 3.11
C VAL A 278 -1.86 15.75 1.92
N ILE A 279 -2.45 15.93 0.73
CA ILE A 279 -1.73 16.41 -0.46
C ILE A 279 -1.19 17.82 -0.23
N GLU A 280 -2.01 18.73 0.26
CA GLU A 280 -1.62 20.11 0.57
C GLU A 280 -0.50 20.17 1.62
N SER A 281 -0.62 19.41 2.73
CA SER A 281 0.43 19.31 3.75
C SER A 281 1.72 18.70 3.18
N ARG A 282 1.64 17.74 2.23
CA ARG A 282 2.82 17.19 1.54
C ARG A 282 3.56 18.25 0.75
N GLU A 283 2.85 19.00 -0.09
CA GLU A 283 3.47 20.04 -0.94
C GLU A 283 4.10 21.15 -0.06
N ALA A 284 3.40 21.57 0.99
CA ALA A 284 3.93 22.54 1.95
C ALA A 284 5.19 22.01 2.67
N LEU A 285 5.17 20.75 3.11
CA LEU A 285 6.33 20.15 3.77
C LEU A 285 7.53 20.05 2.82
N VAL A 286 7.34 19.64 1.57
CA VAL A 286 8.42 19.59 0.56
C VAL A 286 9.05 20.97 0.35
N ALA A 287 8.23 22.02 0.24
CA ALA A 287 8.74 23.40 0.07
C ALA A 287 9.57 23.88 1.28
N GLU A 288 9.14 23.54 2.50
CA GLU A 288 9.90 23.90 3.72
C GLU A 288 11.17 23.05 3.90
N MET A 289 11.13 21.77 3.56
CA MET A 289 12.30 20.88 3.58
C MET A 289 13.39 21.35 2.59
N ALA A 290 13.00 21.84 1.41
CA ALA A 290 13.93 22.42 0.43
C ALA A 290 14.69 23.63 1.01
N LYS A 291 14.03 24.49 1.80
CA LYS A 291 14.69 25.64 2.49
C LYS A 291 15.71 25.20 3.54
N LEU A 292 15.55 23.97 4.06
CA LEU A 292 16.50 23.34 4.99
C LEU A 292 17.60 22.54 4.26
N GLY A 293 17.67 22.59 2.94
CA GLY A 293 18.71 21.92 2.16
C GLY A 293 18.44 20.47 1.82
N PHE A 294 17.22 19.97 2.02
CA PHE A 294 16.86 18.61 1.62
C PHE A 294 16.54 18.51 0.13
N ASP A 295 17.04 17.46 -0.50
CA ASP A 295 16.60 16.96 -1.79
C ASP A 295 15.44 16.00 -1.57
N THR A 296 14.26 16.29 -2.13
CA THR A 296 13.07 15.45 -1.99
C THR A 296 12.63 14.94 -3.35
N LEU A 297 12.46 13.63 -3.49
CA LEU A 297 11.90 13.06 -4.72
C LEU A 297 10.44 13.48 -4.90
N PRO A 298 9.98 13.72 -6.14
CA PRO A 298 8.56 13.91 -6.41
C PRO A 298 7.73 12.74 -5.87
N SER A 299 6.73 13.03 -5.06
CA SER A 299 5.90 12.00 -4.43
C SER A 299 4.43 12.16 -4.78
N ALA A 300 3.80 11.04 -5.14
CA ALA A 300 2.37 10.91 -5.33
C ALA A 300 1.71 10.07 -4.20
N ALA A 301 2.39 9.94 -3.04
CA ALA A 301 1.93 9.16 -1.88
C ALA A 301 1.67 10.05 -0.66
N ASN A 302 1.23 9.47 0.45
CA ASN A 302 1.09 10.16 1.74
C ASN A 302 2.39 10.20 2.56
N PHE A 303 3.52 10.19 1.88
CA PHE A 303 4.86 10.33 2.46
C PHE A 303 5.79 11.01 1.45
N ILE A 304 6.91 11.53 1.93
CA ILE A 304 8.02 12.01 1.10
C ILE A 304 9.24 11.12 1.30
N PHE A 305 10.15 11.14 0.33
CA PHE A 305 11.43 10.45 0.37
C PHE A 305 12.52 11.48 0.13
N ALA A 306 13.24 11.83 1.20
CA ALA A 306 14.13 12.99 1.24
C ALA A 306 15.52 12.61 1.74
N ARG A 307 16.56 13.23 1.18
CA ARG A 307 17.94 13.16 1.67
C ARG A 307 18.48 14.56 1.94
N HIS A 308 19.45 14.66 2.85
CA HIS A 308 20.21 15.88 3.02
C HIS A 308 21.65 15.65 2.55
N PRO A 309 22.20 16.44 1.60
CA PRO A 309 23.49 16.14 0.99
C PRO A 309 24.68 16.26 1.95
N GLN A 310 24.52 16.98 3.09
CA GLN A 310 25.58 17.24 4.07
C GLN A 310 25.39 16.49 5.39
N HIS A 311 24.26 15.80 5.61
CA HIS A 311 23.95 15.13 6.86
C HIS A 311 23.55 13.67 6.62
N ASP A 312 24.16 12.75 7.38
CA ASP A 312 23.85 11.33 7.33
C ASP A 312 22.42 11.05 7.79
N ALA A 313 21.65 10.30 6.98
CA ALA A 313 20.23 10.03 7.24
C ALA A 313 20.00 9.22 8.52
N GLY A 314 20.90 8.29 8.86
CA GLY A 314 20.82 7.53 10.10
C GLY A 314 21.00 8.40 11.33
N THR A 315 21.93 9.34 11.26
CA THR A 315 22.17 10.34 12.31
C THR A 315 20.98 11.28 12.48
N LEU A 316 20.42 11.79 11.37
CA LEU A 316 19.19 12.60 11.39
C LEU A 316 18.02 11.85 12.01
N ALA A 317 17.80 10.59 11.60
CA ALA A 317 16.74 9.76 12.17
C ALA A 317 16.89 9.55 13.67
N ALA A 318 18.12 9.33 14.16
CA ALA A 318 18.40 9.17 15.58
C ALA A 318 18.14 10.47 16.35
N ALA A 319 18.62 11.61 15.86
CA ALA A 319 18.41 12.92 16.49
C ALA A 319 16.93 13.35 16.53
N LEU A 320 16.15 13.05 15.47
CA LEU A 320 14.70 13.23 15.47
C LEU A 320 14.01 12.34 16.52
N ARG A 321 14.45 11.07 16.61
CA ARG A 321 13.92 10.12 17.60
C ARG A 321 14.12 10.59 19.04
N GLU A 322 15.29 11.15 19.37
CA GLU A 322 15.56 11.73 20.70
C GLU A 322 14.59 12.87 21.05
N ARG A 323 14.07 13.55 20.03
CA ARG A 323 13.05 14.61 20.16
C ARG A 323 11.60 14.09 20.07
N GLY A 324 11.40 12.76 20.09
CA GLY A 324 10.08 12.15 20.03
C GLY A 324 9.44 12.15 18.64
N ILE A 325 10.23 12.33 17.57
CA ILE A 325 9.74 12.28 16.18
C ILE A 325 10.29 11.04 15.49
N ILE A 326 9.41 10.16 15.03
CA ILE A 326 9.82 8.90 14.41
C ILE A 326 9.58 8.97 12.90
N VAL A 327 10.66 8.86 12.13
CA VAL A 327 10.65 8.71 10.67
C VAL A 327 11.20 7.35 10.28
N ARG A 328 11.03 6.94 9.03
CA ARG A 328 11.56 5.66 8.54
C ARG A 328 12.91 5.86 7.86
N HIS A 329 13.93 5.20 8.36
CA HIS A 329 15.25 5.06 7.74
C HIS A 329 15.43 3.63 7.24
N PHE A 330 16.04 3.47 6.06
CA PHE A 330 16.36 2.19 5.43
C PHE A 330 17.88 2.03 5.36
N ARG A 331 18.39 0.84 5.73
CA ARG A 331 19.82 0.53 5.68
C ARG A 331 20.21 -0.24 4.41
N SER A 332 19.36 -0.20 3.39
CA SER A 332 19.62 -0.87 2.12
C SER A 332 20.47 0.01 1.20
N PRO A 333 21.38 -0.59 0.40
CA PRO A 333 22.12 0.14 -0.61
C PRO A 333 21.21 1.00 -1.49
N ARG A 334 21.75 2.10 -2.06
CA ARG A 334 21.05 3.14 -2.85
C ARG A 334 20.10 4.04 -2.06
N ILE A 335 19.51 3.58 -0.93
CA ILE A 335 18.51 4.33 -0.18
C ILE A 335 18.91 4.64 1.27
N GLU A 336 20.11 4.22 1.71
CA GLU A 336 20.59 4.44 3.09
C GLU A 336 20.77 5.93 3.45
N GLN A 337 20.87 6.82 2.45
CA GLN A 337 20.96 8.26 2.69
C GLN A 337 19.60 8.98 2.57
N HIS A 338 18.50 8.24 2.56
CA HIS A 338 17.16 8.80 2.49
C HIS A 338 16.35 8.50 3.75
N LEU A 339 15.48 9.43 4.08
CA LEU A 339 14.42 9.28 5.07
C LEU A 339 13.07 9.22 4.37
N ARG A 340 12.24 8.22 4.67
CA ARG A 340 10.83 8.26 4.32
C ARG A 340 10.04 8.87 5.47
N ILE A 341 9.37 9.96 5.19
CA ILE A 341 8.64 10.76 6.17
C ILE A 341 7.17 10.74 5.80
N THR A 342 6.35 10.13 6.65
CA THR A 342 4.88 10.14 6.49
C THR A 342 4.36 11.55 6.67
N ILE A 343 3.36 11.95 5.88
CA ILE A 343 2.70 13.24 6.03
C ILE A 343 1.79 13.20 7.25
N GLY A 344 2.05 14.07 8.20
CA GLY A 344 1.26 14.27 9.40
C GLY A 344 0.24 15.38 9.24
N THR A 345 -0.45 15.73 10.34
CA THR A 345 -1.19 17.00 10.43
C THR A 345 -0.24 18.19 10.33
N ASP A 346 -0.75 19.39 10.06
CA ASP A 346 0.08 20.61 10.03
C ASP A 346 0.91 20.80 11.31
N ALA A 347 0.31 20.52 12.46
CA ALA A 347 1.02 20.58 13.75
C ALA A 347 2.18 19.56 13.83
N GLN A 348 1.99 18.35 13.30
CA GLN A 348 3.05 17.32 13.26
C GLN A 348 4.15 17.67 12.26
N CYS A 349 3.78 18.21 11.10
CA CYS A 349 4.75 18.70 10.11
C CYS A 349 5.55 19.89 10.66
N MET A 350 4.92 20.84 11.34
CA MET A 350 5.61 21.95 11.99
C MET A 350 6.57 21.48 13.09
N ALA A 351 6.17 20.49 13.90
CA ALA A 351 7.05 19.91 14.93
C ALA A 351 8.30 19.24 14.31
N LEU A 352 8.13 18.52 13.20
CA LEU A 352 9.24 17.96 12.43
C LEU A 352 10.20 19.05 11.93
N LEU A 353 9.67 20.11 11.30
CA LEU A 353 10.47 21.22 10.78
C LEU A 353 11.20 21.98 11.87
N ALA A 354 10.58 22.20 13.04
CA ALA A 354 11.23 22.82 14.19
C ALA A 354 12.41 21.98 14.69
N ALA A 355 12.20 20.67 14.84
CA ALA A 355 13.27 19.77 15.25
C ALA A 355 14.43 19.70 14.24
N LEU A 356 14.13 19.69 12.94
CA LEU A 356 15.17 19.72 11.90
C LEU A 356 15.99 21.01 11.93
N ARG A 357 15.36 22.19 12.15
CA ARG A 357 16.08 23.47 12.29
C ARG A 357 17.04 23.51 13.48
N GLU A 358 16.77 22.73 14.53
CA GLU A 358 17.67 22.62 15.70
C GLU A 358 18.80 21.61 15.47
N ILE A 359 18.60 20.62 14.59
CA ILE A 359 19.56 19.55 14.33
C ILE A 359 20.59 19.98 13.29
N LEU A 360 20.16 20.73 12.27
CA LEU A 360 20.99 21.21 11.14
C LEU A 360 21.81 22.45 11.53
#